data_367a1d17e0ea423eb08ab9b16e5763d2
#
_entry.id   367a1d17e0ea423eb08ab9b16e5763d2
#
_cell.length_a   1.000
_cell.length_b   1.000
_cell.length_c   1.000
_cell.angle_alpha   90.00
_cell.angle_beta   90.00
_cell.angle_gamma   90.00
#
_symmetry.space_group_name_H-M   'P 1'
#
loop_
_entity.id
_entity.type
_entity.pdbx_description
1 polymer ?
#
loop_
_entity_poly.entity_id
_entity_poly.type
_entity_poly.pdbx_seq_one_letter_code
_entity_poly.pdbx_strand_id
1 'polypeptide(L)'
;TPVISSAASDVYKRQDYTLANGTATIAASSTSTTITIASIVNDTLDEDNETVILTLSNPSNATLGSDSVHTYTITDNDNPPVVDFNTTSSNGAESVSSKALTVDLSAASGKSVTVNYAVTGTATGSGSDYTLENGTLTLSPGSTSGTITIAGIVDDLIDEANETVIVTLSSPNNATLGSDDVHTYTINDNDNAPVVDFNTTSSNGAESVSSKSITVDLSASSTQDVTVDYTVTGTATGSGTDYTLANGTVTIAAGATSATITIAGIVDDGLDETNETVIVTLSNPSNATLGTDKVHTYTITDNDNPPVVDFNIISSSGAESVASKALMVDLSATSGKNVSVNYAVTGTATGSGTDYTLANGTLTISAGSNAGSIIIASIVNDALNEANETVIVTLSSPSNATLGSDNVHTYTITDNDNPPVVDFNATSSSGAESVSSTDLTVDLSAASGQNVTVDYAVTGTATGSGTDYTLANGTLTISAGATSGTITIAGIVDDSLDEPNETVIVTLSSPNNATLGSDNVHTYTITDNDNAPIVDFNTTSSN
;
A
#
# COMPACT_ATOMS: atom_id res chain seq x y z
N THR A 1 64.14 -61.54 -24.65
CA THR A 1 63.06 -60.64 -24.25
C THR A 1 63.43 -59.25 -24.70
N PRO A 2 62.78 -58.68 -25.74
CA PRO A 2 63.01 -57.29 -26.15
C PRO A 2 62.49 -56.28 -25.14
N VAL A 3 63.19 -55.19 -24.99
CA VAL A 3 62.75 -54.01 -24.17
C VAL A 3 61.83 -53.17 -25.05
N ILE A 4 60.74 -52.72 -24.49
CA ILE A 4 59.73 -51.89 -25.18
C ILE A 4 59.91 -50.43 -24.67
N SER A 5 59.97 -49.49 -25.59
CA SER A 5 59.85 -48.06 -25.27
C SER A 5 58.63 -47.51 -26.01
N SER A 6 57.82 -46.71 -25.30
CA SER A 6 56.70 -45.98 -25.87
C SER A 6 56.95 -44.48 -25.74
N ALA A 7 56.57 -43.72 -26.76
CA ALA A 7 56.51 -42.27 -26.74
C ALA A 7 55.18 -41.79 -27.28
N ALA A 8 54.53 -40.92 -26.56
CA ALA A 8 53.35 -40.15 -26.99
C ALA A 8 53.72 -38.68 -27.14
N SER A 9 53.17 -38.01 -28.11
CA SER A 9 53.46 -36.61 -28.40
C SER A 9 52.14 -35.82 -28.30
N ASP A 10 51.85 -35.24 -27.13
CA ASP A 10 50.82 -34.23 -26.99
C ASP A 10 51.11 -33.19 -25.93
N VAL A 11 50.49 -32.02 -26.07
CA VAL A 11 50.62 -30.84 -25.22
C VAL A 11 49.65 -30.84 -24.01
N TYR A 12 48.52 -31.59 -24.09
CA TYR A 12 47.55 -31.78 -22.99
C TYR A 12 47.58 -33.24 -22.51
N LYS A 13 48.60 -33.59 -21.73
CA LYS A 13 48.83 -34.93 -21.22
C LYS A 13 47.72 -35.40 -20.24
N ARG A 14 46.59 -35.85 -20.74
CA ARG A 14 45.91 -36.98 -20.16
C ARG A 14 46.56 -38.24 -20.71
N GLN A 15 46.77 -39.23 -19.87
CA GLN A 15 47.37 -40.46 -20.30
C GLN A 15 46.31 -41.24 -21.09
N ASP A 16 46.36 -41.16 -22.44
CA ASP A 16 45.36 -41.71 -23.37
C ASP A 16 45.37 -43.22 -23.43
N TYR A 17 46.40 -43.81 -22.88
CA TYR A 17 46.51 -45.26 -22.77
C TYR A 17 47.43 -45.64 -21.60
N THR A 18 47.37 -46.93 -21.26
CA THR A 18 48.28 -47.51 -20.25
C THR A 18 49.16 -48.55 -20.88
N LEU A 19 50.42 -48.19 -21.05
CA LEU A 19 51.50 -49.12 -21.43
C LEU A 19 52.83 -48.58 -20.92
N ALA A 20 53.42 -49.26 -19.97
CA ALA A 20 54.77 -48.92 -19.50
C ALA A 20 55.83 -49.68 -20.31
N ASN A 21 57.03 -49.07 -20.41
CA ASN A 21 58.19 -49.81 -20.93
C ASN A 21 58.40 -51.08 -20.14
N GLY A 22 58.66 -52.19 -20.83
CA GLY A 22 58.77 -53.49 -20.20
C GLY A 22 59.44 -54.52 -21.03
N THR A 23 59.25 -55.77 -20.67
CA THR A 23 59.84 -56.92 -21.38
C THR A 23 58.70 -57.82 -21.82
N ALA A 24 58.66 -58.10 -23.14
CA ALA A 24 57.79 -59.13 -23.72
C ALA A 24 58.50 -60.50 -23.71
N THR A 25 57.84 -61.48 -23.14
CA THR A 25 58.42 -62.85 -23.08
C THR A 25 57.60 -63.81 -23.94
N ILE A 26 58.25 -64.42 -24.88
CA ILE A 26 57.69 -65.55 -25.64
C ILE A 26 58.10 -66.80 -24.86
N ALA A 27 57.12 -67.56 -24.39
CA ALA A 27 57.34 -68.74 -23.58
C ALA A 27 57.99 -69.84 -24.41
N ALA A 28 58.72 -70.75 -23.73
CA ALA A 28 59.31 -71.91 -24.42
C ALA A 28 58.25 -72.70 -25.18
N SER A 29 58.54 -73.08 -26.44
CA SER A 29 57.64 -73.76 -27.37
C SER A 29 56.49 -72.91 -27.94
N SER A 30 56.43 -71.64 -27.59
CA SER A 30 55.49 -70.68 -28.20
C SER A 30 56.19 -69.91 -29.31
N THR A 31 55.41 -69.49 -30.32
CA THR A 31 55.93 -68.73 -31.47
C THR A 31 55.53 -67.25 -31.41
N SER A 32 54.70 -66.87 -30.46
CA SER A 32 54.22 -65.49 -30.31
C SER A 32 53.88 -65.14 -28.83
N THR A 33 53.83 -63.87 -28.56
CA THR A 33 53.28 -63.28 -27.36
C THR A 33 52.58 -61.94 -27.74
N THR A 34 51.68 -61.49 -26.91
CA THR A 34 50.94 -60.21 -27.14
C THR A 34 51.48 -59.12 -26.24
N ILE A 35 51.57 -57.92 -26.77
CA ILE A 35 51.73 -56.67 -26.00
C ILE A 35 50.39 -55.96 -26.07
N THR A 36 49.87 -55.64 -24.93
CA THR A 36 48.52 -54.99 -24.80
C THR A 36 48.68 -53.53 -24.51
N ILE A 37 48.18 -52.67 -25.35
CA ILE A 37 47.92 -51.31 -25.09
C ILE A 37 46.57 -51.27 -24.37
N ALA A 38 46.57 -50.95 -23.08
CA ALA A 38 45.37 -51.04 -22.26
C ALA A 38 44.85 -49.64 -21.90
N SER A 39 43.58 -49.59 -21.46
CA SER A 39 42.94 -48.37 -20.97
C SER A 39 43.04 -47.20 -21.97
N ILE A 40 42.78 -47.47 -23.26
CA ILE A 40 42.63 -46.37 -24.21
C ILE A 40 41.43 -45.54 -23.75
N VAL A 41 41.70 -44.27 -23.54
CA VAL A 41 40.70 -43.30 -23.07
C VAL A 41 39.90 -42.83 -24.27
N ASN A 42 38.59 -42.80 -24.13
CA ASN A 42 37.67 -42.14 -25.05
C ASN A 42 37.02 -41.01 -24.29
N ASP A 43 37.30 -39.77 -24.64
CA ASP A 43 36.65 -38.62 -24.07
C ASP A 43 35.66 -37.98 -25.08
N THR A 44 35.52 -36.70 -25.14
CA THR A 44 34.62 -35.98 -26.06
C THR A 44 35.33 -34.82 -26.76
N LEU A 45 36.66 -34.85 -26.78
CA LEU A 45 37.47 -33.81 -27.39
C LEU A 45 37.87 -34.22 -28.82
N ASP A 46 37.54 -33.43 -29.82
CA ASP A 46 38.09 -33.57 -31.17
C ASP A 46 39.60 -33.31 -31.12
N GLU A 47 40.37 -34.37 -31.36
CA GLU A 47 41.83 -34.37 -31.27
C GLU A 47 42.49 -34.89 -32.56
N ASP A 48 43.79 -34.69 -32.68
CA ASP A 48 44.54 -35.35 -33.77
C ASP A 48 44.74 -36.82 -33.46
N ASN A 49 44.71 -37.67 -34.51
CA ASN A 49 45.07 -39.06 -34.34
C ASN A 49 46.44 -39.17 -33.69
N GLU A 50 46.52 -39.92 -32.64
CA GLU A 50 47.77 -40.13 -31.90
C GLU A 50 48.41 -41.45 -32.21
N THR A 51 49.69 -41.56 -31.95
CA THR A 51 50.40 -42.79 -32.21
C THR A 51 51.12 -43.31 -30.98
N VAL A 52 50.95 -44.59 -30.75
CA VAL A 52 51.77 -45.35 -29.79
C VAL A 52 52.80 -46.10 -30.58
N ILE A 53 54.08 -45.72 -30.45
CA ILE A 53 55.18 -46.39 -31.15
C ILE A 53 55.86 -47.36 -30.20
N LEU A 54 55.78 -48.61 -30.53
CA LEU A 54 56.39 -49.74 -29.82
C LEU A 54 57.68 -50.11 -30.50
N THR A 55 58.81 -50.05 -29.84
CA THR A 55 60.09 -50.46 -30.38
C THR A 55 60.61 -51.67 -29.60
N LEU A 56 60.85 -52.72 -30.25
CA LEU A 56 61.52 -53.89 -29.69
C LEU A 56 63.03 -53.71 -29.74
N SER A 57 63.71 -54.00 -28.62
CA SER A 57 65.19 -53.92 -28.55
C SER A 57 65.77 -54.99 -27.62
N ASN A 58 67.04 -55.20 -27.69
CA ASN A 58 67.81 -56.08 -26.82
C ASN A 58 67.18 -57.47 -26.59
N PRO A 59 66.90 -58.26 -27.65
CA PRO A 59 66.37 -59.60 -27.53
C PRO A 59 67.36 -60.53 -26.83
N SER A 60 66.84 -61.39 -25.96
CA SER A 60 67.59 -62.44 -25.30
C SER A 60 67.16 -63.81 -25.91
N ASN A 61 68.12 -64.63 -26.26
CA ASN A 61 67.94 -65.97 -26.94
C ASN A 61 67.19 -65.86 -28.27
N ALA A 62 67.25 -64.71 -28.95
CA ALA A 62 66.68 -64.47 -30.27
C ALA A 62 67.45 -63.40 -31.00
N THR A 63 67.26 -63.18 -32.27
CA THR A 63 67.73 -62.06 -33.07
C THR A 63 66.56 -61.11 -33.35
N LEU A 64 66.86 -59.83 -33.38
CA LEU A 64 65.86 -58.84 -33.77
C LEU A 64 65.63 -58.91 -35.30
N GLY A 65 64.37 -58.98 -35.69
CA GLY A 65 64.01 -58.94 -37.10
C GLY A 65 63.99 -57.50 -37.66
N SER A 66 63.70 -57.43 -38.98
CA SER A 66 63.53 -56.12 -39.64
C SER A 66 62.37 -55.32 -39.12
N ASP A 67 61.32 -55.95 -38.65
CA ASP A 67 60.05 -55.36 -38.23
C ASP A 67 60.06 -55.19 -36.70
N SER A 68 61.02 -54.37 -36.23
CA SER A 68 61.25 -54.12 -34.81
C SER A 68 60.45 -52.93 -34.24
N VAL A 69 59.72 -52.23 -35.09
CA VAL A 69 58.88 -51.05 -34.70
C VAL A 69 57.46 -51.37 -35.16
N HIS A 70 56.53 -51.17 -34.22
CA HIS A 70 55.09 -51.22 -34.51
C HIS A 70 54.46 -49.86 -34.08
N THR A 71 53.70 -49.27 -35.00
CA THR A 71 52.95 -48.06 -34.74
C THR A 71 51.48 -48.43 -34.63
N TYR A 72 50.90 -48.15 -33.47
CA TYR A 72 49.45 -48.26 -33.28
C TYR A 72 48.91 -46.79 -33.24
N THR A 73 47.92 -46.57 -34.11
CA THR A 73 47.24 -45.24 -34.15
C THR A 73 45.97 -45.32 -33.34
N ILE A 74 45.87 -44.44 -32.35
CA ILE A 74 44.62 -44.11 -31.65
C ILE A 74 43.93 -43.10 -32.55
N THR A 75 42.83 -43.52 -33.12
CA THR A 75 42.06 -42.67 -34.01
C THR A 75 41.03 -41.92 -33.17
N ASP A 76 41.00 -40.61 -33.32
CA ASP A 76 39.94 -39.79 -32.80
C ASP A 76 38.60 -40.16 -33.46
N ASN A 77 37.56 -40.30 -32.67
CA ASN A 77 36.23 -40.63 -33.13
C ASN A 77 35.21 -39.53 -32.79
N ASP A 78 35.66 -38.41 -32.25
CA ASP A 78 34.83 -37.29 -31.91
C ASP A 78 34.67 -36.33 -33.10
N ASN A 79 33.53 -35.67 -33.13
CA ASN A 79 33.24 -34.75 -34.22
C ASN A 79 33.83 -33.37 -33.92
N PRO A 80 34.35 -32.67 -34.93
CA PRO A 80 34.76 -31.30 -34.78
C PRO A 80 33.63 -30.43 -34.19
N PRO A 81 33.92 -29.55 -33.23
CA PRO A 81 32.91 -28.67 -32.66
C PRO A 81 32.30 -27.79 -33.73
N VAL A 82 31.10 -27.31 -33.45
CA VAL A 82 30.43 -26.28 -34.27
C VAL A 82 30.87 -24.91 -33.75
N VAL A 83 31.25 -24.01 -34.66
CA VAL A 83 31.60 -22.65 -34.37
C VAL A 83 30.47 -21.70 -34.79
N ASP A 84 29.97 -20.91 -33.86
CA ASP A 84 28.86 -20.00 -34.04
C ASP A 84 29.10 -18.69 -33.25
N PHE A 85 28.40 -17.62 -33.63
CA PHE A 85 28.25 -16.49 -32.72
C PHE A 85 27.32 -16.85 -31.57
N ASN A 86 27.65 -16.41 -30.36
CA ASN A 86 26.77 -16.51 -29.18
C ASN A 86 25.40 -15.87 -29.43
N THR A 87 25.35 -14.82 -30.22
CA THR A 87 24.15 -14.10 -30.65
C THR A 87 24.31 -13.63 -32.08
N THR A 88 23.23 -13.60 -32.84
CA THR A 88 23.24 -13.16 -34.24
C THR A 88 23.10 -11.66 -34.42
N SER A 89 22.78 -10.94 -33.35
CA SER A 89 22.67 -9.46 -33.40
C SER A 89 22.98 -8.83 -32.05
N SER A 90 23.45 -7.60 -32.11
CA SER A 90 23.57 -6.70 -30.95
C SER A 90 23.62 -5.26 -31.45
N ASN A 91 23.51 -4.31 -30.55
CA ASN A 91 23.62 -2.89 -30.85
C ASN A 91 24.38 -2.14 -29.75
N GLY A 92 24.75 -0.94 -30.00
CA GLY A 92 25.32 0.01 -29.05
C GLY A 92 25.33 1.39 -29.65
N ALA A 93 25.31 2.42 -28.78
CA ALA A 93 25.50 3.80 -29.23
C ALA A 93 26.96 3.99 -29.70
N GLU A 94 27.19 4.94 -30.58
CA GLU A 94 28.55 5.30 -31.05
C GLU A 94 29.45 5.83 -29.93
N SER A 95 28.87 6.35 -28.82
CA SER A 95 29.60 6.71 -27.61
C SER A 95 30.28 5.54 -26.88
N VAL A 96 30.01 4.30 -27.31
CA VAL A 96 30.69 3.11 -26.80
C VAL A 96 31.92 2.85 -27.65
N SER A 97 33.11 3.04 -27.11
CA SER A 97 34.38 2.96 -27.82
C SER A 97 34.72 1.58 -28.42
N SER A 98 34.03 0.51 -28.03
CA SER A 98 34.24 -0.84 -28.55
C SER A 98 33.11 -1.81 -28.22
N LYS A 99 33.00 -2.85 -29.04
CA LYS A 99 32.07 -3.98 -28.82
C LYS A 99 32.77 -5.30 -29.05
N ALA A 100 32.73 -6.18 -28.07
CA ALA A 100 33.18 -7.56 -28.19
C ALA A 100 32.02 -8.45 -28.67
N LEU A 101 32.28 -9.23 -29.71
CA LEU A 101 31.37 -10.26 -30.23
C LEU A 101 31.93 -11.61 -29.79
N THR A 102 31.15 -12.39 -29.08
CA THR A 102 31.56 -13.71 -28.61
C THR A 102 31.26 -14.73 -29.66
N VAL A 103 32.27 -15.53 -29.97
CA VAL A 103 32.18 -16.71 -30.86
C VAL A 103 32.34 -17.95 -29.98
N ASP A 104 31.38 -18.87 -30.03
CA ASP A 104 31.34 -20.05 -29.19
C ASP A 104 31.68 -21.33 -30.01
N LEU A 105 32.21 -22.29 -29.31
CA LEU A 105 32.27 -23.67 -29.79
C LEU A 105 31.22 -24.50 -29.05
N SER A 106 30.57 -25.41 -29.76
CA SER A 106 29.60 -26.35 -29.18
C SER A 106 30.19 -27.28 -28.13
N ALA A 107 31.50 -27.51 -28.21
CA ALA A 107 32.31 -28.25 -27.24
C ALA A 107 33.76 -27.75 -27.29
N ALA A 108 34.55 -28.02 -26.25
CA ALA A 108 35.99 -27.79 -26.29
C ALA A 108 36.64 -28.73 -27.34
N SER A 109 37.72 -28.28 -27.99
CA SER A 109 38.54 -29.09 -28.89
C SER A 109 39.96 -29.22 -28.33
N GLY A 110 40.57 -30.37 -28.52
CA GLY A 110 41.99 -30.60 -28.25
C GLY A 110 42.91 -29.88 -29.24
N LYS A 111 42.36 -29.43 -30.37
CA LYS A 111 43.07 -28.69 -31.42
C LYS A 111 42.85 -27.19 -31.32
N SER A 112 43.80 -26.42 -31.85
CA SER A 112 43.55 -25.02 -32.09
C SER A 112 42.52 -24.86 -33.19
N VAL A 113 41.38 -24.21 -32.89
CA VAL A 113 40.35 -23.91 -33.87
C VAL A 113 40.59 -22.51 -34.42
N THR A 114 40.57 -22.37 -35.73
CA THR A 114 40.61 -21.05 -36.38
C THR A 114 39.38 -20.85 -37.24
N VAL A 115 38.85 -19.63 -37.27
CA VAL A 115 37.76 -19.25 -38.16
C VAL A 115 38.06 -17.87 -38.76
N ASN A 116 37.94 -17.74 -40.05
CA ASN A 116 38.08 -16.48 -40.73
C ASN A 116 36.79 -15.66 -40.55
N TYR A 117 36.94 -14.35 -40.48
CA TYR A 117 35.79 -13.46 -40.48
C TYR A 117 35.99 -12.32 -41.50
N ALA A 118 34.90 -11.97 -42.15
CA ALA A 118 34.81 -10.82 -43.05
C ALA A 118 33.87 -9.77 -42.45
N VAL A 119 34.21 -8.51 -42.64
CA VAL A 119 33.47 -7.36 -42.11
C VAL A 119 32.86 -6.57 -43.26
N THR A 120 31.58 -6.35 -43.19
CA THR A 120 30.75 -5.57 -44.13
C THR A 120 29.76 -4.74 -43.33
N GLY A 121 28.83 -4.05 -43.98
CA GLY A 121 27.79 -3.28 -43.34
C GLY A 121 27.62 -1.90 -43.97
N THR A 122 26.87 -1.05 -43.31
CA THR A 122 26.67 0.36 -43.73
C THR A 122 27.69 1.28 -43.10
N ALA A 123 28.17 0.96 -41.92
CA ALA A 123 29.22 1.72 -41.24
C ALA A 123 30.57 1.64 -41.99
N THR A 124 31.31 2.73 -42.01
CA THR A 124 32.58 2.88 -42.71
C THR A 124 33.74 2.52 -41.79
N GLY A 125 34.48 1.47 -42.12
CA GLY A 125 35.66 1.05 -41.36
C GLY A 125 36.84 2.01 -41.48
N SER A 126 38.02 1.52 -41.05
CA SER A 126 39.31 2.27 -41.12
C SER A 126 39.35 3.52 -40.24
N GLY A 127 38.53 3.60 -39.21
CA GLY A 127 38.58 4.65 -38.20
C GLY A 127 37.67 5.87 -38.47
N SER A 128 36.79 5.80 -39.49
CA SER A 128 35.69 6.77 -39.61
C SER A 128 34.67 6.49 -38.50
N ASP A 129 34.01 5.33 -38.57
CA ASP A 129 32.96 4.97 -37.61
C ASP A 129 33.45 3.86 -36.66
N TYR A 130 34.40 3.02 -37.12
CA TYR A 130 35.00 1.97 -36.29
C TYR A 130 36.34 1.47 -36.87
N THR A 131 37.07 0.64 -36.09
CA THR A 131 38.28 -0.05 -36.52
C THR A 131 38.13 -1.55 -36.31
N LEU A 132 37.71 -2.28 -37.32
CA LEU A 132 37.76 -3.75 -37.41
C LEU A 132 37.93 -4.13 -38.88
N GLU A 133 39.04 -4.78 -39.18
CA GLU A 133 39.31 -5.30 -40.53
C GLU A 133 38.98 -6.81 -40.58
N ASN A 134 38.92 -7.36 -41.81
CA ASN A 134 38.84 -8.80 -42.01
C ASN A 134 39.99 -9.51 -41.30
N GLY A 135 39.72 -10.68 -40.73
CA GLY A 135 40.75 -11.36 -39.96
C GLY A 135 40.45 -12.83 -39.69
N THR A 136 41.23 -13.38 -38.77
CA THR A 136 41.07 -14.75 -38.32
C THR A 136 41.03 -14.79 -36.80
N LEU A 137 39.98 -15.36 -36.22
CA LEU A 137 39.90 -15.67 -34.81
C LEU A 137 40.54 -17.05 -34.55
N THR A 138 41.36 -17.09 -33.51
CA THR A 138 42.00 -18.35 -33.06
C THR A 138 41.52 -18.65 -31.64
N LEU A 139 40.93 -19.83 -31.47
CA LEU A 139 40.56 -20.38 -30.17
C LEU A 139 41.60 -21.45 -29.80
N SER A 140 42.23 -21.27 -28.65
CA SER A 140 43.26 -22.18 -28.14
C SER A 140 42.64 -23.53 -27.74
N PRO A 141 43.40 -24.62 -27.79
CA PRO A 141 42.93 -25.89 -27.27
C PRO A 141 42.32 -25.79 -25.89
N GLY A 142 41.21 -26.45 -25.65
CA GLY A 142 40.45 -26.42 -24.40
C GLY A 142 39.54 -25.20 -24.21
N SER A 143 39.62 -24.20 -25.07
CA SER A 143 38.71 -23.05 -25.04
C SER A 143 37.35 -23.40 -25.63
N THR A 144 36.27 -22.86 -25.07
CA THR A 144 34.91 -23.01 -25.62
C THR A 144 34.40 -21.71 -26.24
N SER A 145 35.14 -20.60 -26.14
CA SER A 145 34.76 -19.32 -26.75
C SER A 145 35.97 -18.43 -27.04
N GLY A 146 35.77 -17.48 -27.93
CA GLY A 146 36.68 -16.40 -28.25
C GLY A 146 35.92 -15.11 -28.55
N THR A 147 36.64 -14.01 -28.76
CA THR A 147 36.01 -12.71 -29.03
C THR A 147 36.59 -12.05 -30.29
N ILE A 148 35.71 -11.47 -31.08
CA ILE A 148 36.04 -10.51 -32.13
C ILE A 148 35.60 -9.13 -31.61
N THR A 149 36.51 -8.17 -31.62
CA THR A 149 36.21 -6.85 -31.05
C THR A 149 36.09 -5.79 -32.14
N ILE A 150 34.91 -5.19 -32.24
CA ILE A 150 34.71 -3.95 -32.98
C ILE A 150 35.29 -2.85 -32.08
N ALA A 151 36.39 -2.27 -32.46
CA ALA A 151 37.10 -1.26 -31.66
C ALA A 151 37.04 0.11 -32.33
N GLY A 152 37.42 1.16 -31.58
CA GLY A 152 37.51 2.50 -32.11
C GLY A 152 36.20 3.00 -32.73
N ILE A 153 35.08 2.67 -32.11
CA ILE A 153 33.79 3.26 -32.48
C ILE A 153 33.90 4.75 -32.17
N VAL A 154 33.54 5.56 -33.14
CA VAL A 154 33.69 7.02 -33.10
C VAL A 154 32.36 7.63 -32.69
N ASP A 155 32.40 8.51 -31.70
CA ASP A 155 31.31 9.33 -31.23
C ASP A 155 31.60 10.76 -31.70
N ASP A 156 30.82 11.25 -32.60
CA ASP A 156 30.98 12.64 -33.10
C ASP A 156 29.75 13.49 -32.71
N LEU A 157 29.35 14.45 -33.44
CA LEU A 157 28.20 15.33 -33.19
C LEU A 157 27.32 15.48 -34.43
N ILE A 158 27.39 14.51 -35.32
CA ILE A 158 26.65 14.51 -36.59
C ILE A 158 25.47 13.58 -36.47
N ASP A 159 24.27 14.07 -36.69
CA ASP A 159 23.06 13.25 -36.75
C ASP A 159 23.12 12.32 -37.97
N GLU A 160 23.27 11.07 -37.73
CA GLU A 160 23.42 10.01 -38.73
C GLU A 160 22.32 8.94 -38.60
N ALA A 161 22.12 8.19 -39.67
CA ALA A 161 21.27 7.02 -39.59
C ALA A 161 22.00 5.90 -38.80
N ASN A 162 21.27 5.11 -38.03
CA ASN A 162 21.85 3.93 -37.40
C ASN A 162 22.57 3.08 -38.44
N GLU A 163 23.80 2.75 -38.19
CA GLU A 163 24.67 2.01 -39.08
C GLU A 163 24.93 0.59 -38.61
N THR A 164 25.40 -0.26 -39.49
CA THR A 164 25.62 -1.67 -39.18
C THR A 164 27.06 -2.08 -39.47
N VAL A 165 27.62 -2.89 -38.56
CA VAL A 165 28.81 -3.68 -38.78
C VAL A 165 28.39 -5.15 -38.80
N ILE A 166 28.54 -5.79 -39.95
CA ILE A 166 28.15 -7.19 -40.15
C ILE A 166 29.41 -8.04 -40.21
N VAL A 167 29.57 -8.96 -39.28
CA VAL A 167 30.68 -9.87 -39.20
C VAL A 167 30.20 -11.27 -39.60
N THR A 168 30.82 -11.86 -40.63
CA THR A 168 30.48 -13.18 -41.16
C THR A 168 31.63 -14.12 -40.94
N LEU A 169 31.40 -15.24 -40.26
CA LEU A 169 32.37 -16.31 -40.06
C LEU A 169 32.46 -17.18 -41.35
N SER A 170 33.63 -17.67 -41.63
CA SER A 170 33.85 -18.55 -42.80
C SER A 170 35.08 -19.42 -42.64
N SER A 171 35.14 -20.48 -43.45
CA SER A 171 36.31 -21.37 -43.59
C SER A 171 36.92 -21.78 -42.24
N PRO A 172 36.16 -22.38 -41.33
CA PRO A 172 36.73 -22.85 -40.08
C PRO A 172 37.72 -23.99 -40.33
N ASN A 173 38.76 -24.05 -39.51
CA ASN A 173 39.68 -25.16 -39.47
C ASN A 173 39.58 -25.84 -38.10
N ASN A 174 39.54 -27.16 -38.07
CA ASN A 174 39.28 -28.00 -36.89
C ASN A 174 37.92 -27.72 -36.22
N ALA A 175 36.95 -27.23 -36.97
CA ALA A 175 35.57 -27.01 -36.56
C ALA A 175 34.66 -27.07 -37.81
N THR A 176 33.36 -27.17 -37.60
CA THR A 176 32.34 -26.98 -38.63
C THR A 176 31.61 -25.66 -38.40
N LEU A 177 31.24 -24.99 -39.47
CA LEU A 177 30.48 -23.77 -39.39
C LEU A 177 29.02 -24.07 -39.00
N GLY A 178 28.47 -23.40 -38.00
CA GLY A 178 27.08 -23.54 -37.59
C GLY A 178 26.13 -22.66 -38.38
N SER A 179 24.91 -22.49 -37.88
CA SER A 179 23.87 -21.67 -38.51
C SER A 179 23.95 -20.19 -38.13
N ASP A 180 24.56 -19.88 -37.00
CA ASP A 180 24.69 -18.53 -36.46
C ASP A 180 26.04 -17.93 -36.85
N ASP A 181 26.36 -18.03 -38.13
CA ASP A 181 27.63 -17.60 -38.69
C ASP A 181 27.72 -16.10 -39.02
N VAL A 182 26.63 -15.38 -38.85
CA VAL A 182 26.55 -13.93 -39.09
C VAL A 182 26.10 -13.18 -37.83
N HIS A 183 26.86 -12.18 -37.46
CA HIS A 183 26.46 -11.24 -36.42
C HIS A 183 26.33 -9.83 -36.99
N THR A 184 25.17 -9.21 -36.75
CA THR A 184 24.93 -7.82 -37.09
C THR A 184 25.02 -6.95 -35.83
N TYR A 185 26.02 -6.10 -35.76
CA TYR A 185 26.11 -5.05 -34.75
C TYR A 185 25.58 -3.76 -35.34
N THR A 186 24.61 -3.13 -34.67
CA THR A 186 24.09 -1.82 -35.06
C THR A 186 24.75 -0.75 -34.19
N ILE A 187 25.47 0.14 -34.82
CA ILE A 187 25.91 1.41 -34.22
C ILE A 187 24.70 2.33 -34.28
N ASN A 188 24.18 2.65 -33.11
CA ASN A 188 23.08 3.60 -33.02
C ASN A 188 23.69 5.00 -32.99
N ASP A 189 23.31 5.80 -33.93
CA ASP A 189 23.55 7.22 -33.89
C ASP A 189 22.99 7.79 -32.59
N ASN A 190 23.80 8.51 -31.83
CA ASN A 190 23.41 9.21 -30.63
C ASN A 190 23.39 10.72 -30.81
N ASP A 191 23.71 11.17 -31.97
CA ASP A 191 23.62 12.55 -32.36
C ASP A 191 22.35 12.78 -33.17
N ASN A 192 21.78 13.87 -32.99
CA ASN A 192 20.58 14.21 -33.69
C ASN A 192 20.73 15.59 -34.32
N ALA A 193 20.00 15.85 -35.39
CA ALA A 193 19.71 17.20 -35.77
C ALA A 193 19.37 17.99 -34.49
N PRO A 194 19.82 19.25 -34.36
CA PRO A 194 19.64 19.95 -33.08
C PRO A 194 18.22 19.75 -32.59
N VAL A 195 18.10 19.17 -31.41
CA VAL A 195 16.80 18.92 -30.82
C VAL A 195 16.36 20.17 -30.09
N VAL A 196 15.11 20.56 -30.30
CA VAL A 196 14.50 21.65 -29.57
C VAL A 196 13.63 21.09 -28.44
N ASP A 197 13.96 21.45 -27.21
CA ASP A 197 13.27 21.03 -25.99
C ASP A 197 13.14 22.19 -25.02
N PHE A 198 12.26 22.04 -24.06
CA PHE A 198 12.34 22.87 -22.87
C PHE A 198 13.52 22.45 -21.98
N ASN A 199 14.23 23.42 -21.44
CA ASN A 199 15.31 23.22 -20.45
C ASN A 199 14.84 22.38 -19.25
N THR A 200 13.58 22.54 -18.87
CA THR A 200 12.90 21.78 -17.85
C THR A 200 11.45 21.53 -18.27
N THR A 201 10.93 20.38 -17.93
CA THR A 201 9.54 20.00 -18.24
C THR A 201 8.52 20.61 -17.27
N SER A 202 9.02 21.16 -16.16
CA SER A 202 8.15 21.78 -15.16
C SER A 202 8.88 22.86 -14.38
N SER A 203 8.09 23.82 -13.93
CA SER A 203 8.50 24.83 -12.94
C SER A 203 7.29 25.32 -12.19
N ASN A 204 7.51 26.07 -11.13
CA ASN A 204 6.46 26.68 -10.35
C ASN A 204 6.84 28.09 -9.89
N GLY A 205 5.89 28.81 -9.42
CA GLY A 205 6.04 30.10 -8.75
C GLY A 205 4.75 30.48 -8.07
N ALA A 206 4.85 31.26 -7.00
CA ALA A 206 3.68 31.81 -6.35
C ALA A 206 2.98 32.81 -7.30
N GLU A 207 1.68 32.98 -7.19
CA GLU A 207 0.92 33.96 -7.97
C GLU A 207 1.34 35.41 -7.69
N SER A 208 1.98 35.67 -6.55
CA SER A 208 2.61 36.97 -6.26
C SER A 208 3.80 37.33 -7.16
N VAL A 209 4.24 36.39 -8.03
CA VAL A 209 5.29 36.64 -9.03
C VAL A 209 4.64 37.10 -10.34
N SER A 210 4.88 38.33 -10.75
CA SER A 210 4.22 38.96 -11.89
C SER A 210 4.52 38.32 -13.26
N SER A 211 5.58 37.51 -13.40
CA SER A 211 5.94 36.83 -14.64
C SER A 211 6.91 35.66 -14.44
N LYS A 212 6.91 34.71 -15.38
CA LYS A 212 7.83 33.58 -15.44
C LYS A 212 8.36 33.40 -16.86
N SER A 213 9.69 33.36 -17.00
CA SER A 213 10.32 32.94 -18.25
C SER A 213 10.63 31.46 -18.21
N ILE A 214 10.28 30.73 -19.25
CA ILE A 214 10.63 29.33 -19.50
C ILE A 214 11.59 29.30 -20.70
N THR A 215 12.66 28.51 -20.54
CA THR A 215 13.72 28.44 -21.54
C THR A 215 13.48 27.27 -22.49
N VAL A 216 13.62 27.53 -23.76
CA VAL A 216 13.64 26.54 -24.83
C VAL A 216 15.09 26.44 -25.31
N ASP A 217 15.64 25.23 -25.23
CA ASP A 217 17.05 24.94 -25.54
C ASP A 217 17.18 24.12 -26.83
N LEU A 218 18.31 24.24 -27.48
CA LEU A 218 18.80 23.33 -28.52
C LEU A 218 19.90 22.44 -27.97
N SER A 219 19.93 21.18 -28.36
CA SER A 219 20.98 20.23 -28.01
C SER A 219 22.37 20.64 -28.53
N ALA A 220 22.41 21.36 -29.64
CA ALA A 220 23.59 21.94 -30.24
C ALA A 220 23.23 23.29 -30.92
N SER A 221 24.21 24.15 -31.12
CA SER A 221 23.99 25.39 -31.89
C SER A 221 23.67 25.04 -33.33
N SER A 222 22.73 25.79 -33.93
CA SER A 222 22.44 25.73 -35.37
C SER A 222 23.07 26.90 -36.11
N THR A 223 23.47 26.69 -37.33
CA THR A 223 23.93 27.76 -38.22
C THR A 223 22.79 28.61 -38.81
N GLN A 224 21.54 28.23 -38.55
CA GLN A 224 20.33 28.91 -38.98
C GLN A 224 19.43 29.24 -37.80
N ASP A 225 18.55 30.25 -37.99
CA ASP A 225 17.50 30.50 -37.01
C ASP A 225 16.61 29.24 -36.87
N VAL A 226 16.41 28.77 -35.67
CA VAL A 226 15.46 27.70 -35.35
C VAL A 226 14.17 28.35 -34.85
N THR A 227 13.07 28.05 -35.50
CA THR A 227 11.76 28.49 -35.04
C THR A 227 10.93 27.30 -34.57
N VAL A 228 10.17 27.48 -33.52
CA VAL A 228 9.24 26.47 -33.03
C VAL A 228 7.94 27.11 -32.56
N ASP A 229 6.83 26.58 -33.03
CA ASP A 229 5.50 27.04 -32.63
C ASP A 229 5.19 26.52 -31.24
N TYR A 230 4.42 27.27 -30.47
CA TYR A 230 3.91 26.80 -29.18
C TYR A 230 2.43 27.10 -28.99
N THR A 231 1.77 26.18 -28.32
CA THR A 231 0.37 26.29 -27.88
C THR A 231 0.30 26.32 -26.37
N VAL A 232 -0.67 27.07 -25.84
CA VAL A 232 -0.86 27.28 -24.41
C VAL A 232 -2.21 26.71 -24.00
N THR A 233 -2.19 25.86 -23.00
CA THR A 233 -3.35 25.21 -22.36
C THR A 233 -3.12 25.15 -20.85
N GLY A 234 -3.99 24.49 -20.12
CA GLY A 234 -3.83 24.29 -18.66
C GLY A 234 -5.13 24.50 -17.92
N THR A 235 -5.05 24.54 -16.59
CA THR A 235 -6.19 24.84 -15.71
C THR A 235 -6.34 26.34 -15.46
N ALA A 236 -5.22 27.08 -15.47
CA ALA A 236 -5.23 28.52 -15.34
C ALA A 236 -5.88 29.18 -16.57
N THR A 237 -6.63 30.25 -16.32
CA THR A 237 -7.38 30.99 -17.32
C THR A 237 -6.54 32.13 -17.89
N GLY A 238 -6.20 32.05 -19.18
CA GLY A 238 -5.43 33.08 -19.84
C GLY A 238 -6.19 34.40 -20.07
N SER A 239 -5.62 35.25 -20.90
CA SER A 239 -6.19 36.56 -21.28
C SER A 239 -6.30 37.59 -20.14
N GLY A 240 -5.47 37.42 -19.11
CA GLY A 240 -5.37 38.38 -18.00
C GLY A 240 -6.29 38.09 -16.82
N THR A 241 -6.94 36.91 -16.77
CA THR A 241 -7.59 36.43 -15.55
C THR A 241 -6.53 35.97 -14.57
N ASP A 242 -5.80 34.90 -14.86
CA ASP A 242 -4.72 34.38 -14.02
C ASP A 242 -3.34 34.69 -14.62
N TYR A 243 -3.21 34.82 -15.95
CA TYR A 243 -1.98 35.16 -16.64
C TYR A 243 -2.23 35.72 -18.06
N THR A 244 -1.14 36.18 -18.71
CA THR A 244 -1.15 36.62 -20.07
C THR A 244 -0.07 35.91 -20.90
N LEU A 245 -0.46 34.92 -21.70
CA LEU A 245 0.35 34.29 -22.72
C LEU A 245 -0.59 33.66 -23.77
N ALA A 246 -0.46 34.08 -25.04
CA ALA A 246 -1.18 33.48 -26.15
C ALA A 246 -0.30 32.46 -26.89
N ASN A 247 -0.90 31.63 -27.76
CA ASN A 247 -0.15 30.79 -28.70
C ASN A 247 0.75 31.67 -29.57
N GLY A 248 1.92 31.15 -29.94
CA GLY A 248 2.89 31.90 -30.71
C GLY A 248 4.02 31.06 -31.28
N THR A 249 5.09 31.72 -31.70
CA THR A 249 6.32 31.11 -32.21
C THR A 249 7.49 31.71 -31.45
N VAL A 250 8.41 30.87 -30.96
CA VAL A 250 9.69 31.31 -30.41
C VAL A 250 10.78 31.09 -31.45
N THR A 251 11.74 32.01 -31.53
CA THR A 251 12.90 31.92 -32.43
C THR A 251 14.16 31.86 -31.59
N ILE A 252 14.98 30.82 -31.82
CA ILE A 252 16.35 30.72 -31.34
C ILE A 252 17.24 31.16 -32.47
N ALA A 253 17.92 32.29 -32.30
CA ALA A 253 18.75 32.88 -33.35
C ALA A 253 19.95 31.98 -33.70
N ALA A 254 20.41 32.10 -34.95
CA ALA A 254 21.62 31.41 -35.40
C ALA A 254 22.80 31.62 -34.42
N GLY A 255 23.47 30.54 -34.07
CA GLY A 255 24.57 30.53 -33.11
C GLY A 255 24.14 30.54 -31.64
N ALA A 256 22.86 30.79 -31.34
CA ALA A 256 22.34 30.64 -29.98
C ALA A 256 21.90 29.18 -29.72
N THR A 257 21.90 28.80 -28.47
CA THR A 257 21.45 27.47 -28.01
C THR A 257 20.16 27.55 -27.20
N SER A 258 19.57 28.75 -27.02
CA SER A 258 18.35 28.90 -26.23
C SER A 258 17.59 30.19 -26.56
N ALA A 259 16.29 30.17 -26.29
CA ALA A 259 15.40 31.35 -26.23
C ALA A 259 14.39 31.17 -25.09
N THR A 260 13.61 32.21 -24.81
CA THR A 260 12.64 32.18 -23.70
C THR A 260 11.22 32.49 -24.17
N ILE A 261 10.25 31.77 -23.61
CA ILE A 261 8.83 32.10 -23.66
C ILE A 261 8.47 32.66 -22.29
N THR A 262 7.79 33.82 -22.24
CA THR A 262 7.46 34.48 -20.98
C THR A 262 5.96 34.42 -20.70
N ILE A 263 5.59 33.76 -19.61
CA ILE A 263 4.26 33.86 -19.02
C ILE A 263 4.24 35.16 -18.23
N ALA A 264 3.48 36.13 -18.70
CA ALA A 264 3.41 37.47 -18.10
C ALA A 264 2.06 37.72 -17.43
N GLY A 265 1.99 38.79 -16.62
CA GLY A 265 0.75 39.24 -16.00
C GLY A 265 0.09 38.15 -15.13
N ILE A 266 0.89 37.41 -14.37
CA ILE A 266 0.37 36.49 -13.35
C ILE A 266 -0.33 37.33 -12.29
N VAL A 267 -1.55 36.96 -11.94
CA VAL A 267 -2.45 37.71 -11.03
C VAL A 267 -2.37 37.10 -9.65
N ASP A 268 -2.19 37.97 -8.65
CA ASP A 268 -2.20 37.67 -7.21
C ASP A 268 -3.52 38.21 -6.65
N ASP A 269 -4.43 37.37 -6.22
CA ASP A 269 -5.71 37.83 -5.64
C ASP A 269 -5.79 37.55 -4.12
N GLY A 270 -6.74 37.01 -3.54
CA GLY A 270 -6.84 36.77 -2.09
C GLY A 270 -7.67 35.53 -1.79
N LEU A 271 -7.82 34.67 -2.78
CA LEU A 271 -8.60 33.44 -2.65
C LEU A 271 -7.67 32.24 -2.45
N ASP A 272 -7.86 31.52 -1.37
CA ASP A 272 -7.24 30.18 -1.23
C ASP A 272 -7.76 29.25 -2.33
N GLU A 273 -6.94 29.03 -3.33
CA GLU A 273 -7.28 28.28 -4.55
C GLU A 273 -6.42 27.02 -4.74
N THR A 274 -6.84 26.16 -5.62
CA THR A 274 -5.97 25.06 -6.04
C THR A 274 -4.88 25.61 -6.95
N ASN A 275 -3.67 25.10 -6.78
CA ASN A 275 -2.60 25.38 -7.72
C ASN A 275 -3.09 25.14 -9.15
N GLU A 276 -2.82 26.08 -10.02
CA GLU A 276 -3.23 26.06 -11.40
C GLU A 276 -2.05 25.82 -12.33
N THR A 277 -2.31 25.42 -13.56
CA THR A 277 -1.26 25.12 -14.52
C THR A 277 -1.38 25.93 -15.79
N VAL A 278 -0.23 26.38 -16.28
CA VAL A 278 -0.05 26.87 -17.65
C VAL A 278 0.83 25.85 -18.37
N ILE A 279 0.28 25.17 -19.36
CA ILE A 279 0.96 24.13 -20.12
C ILE A 279 1.33 24.69 -21.49
N VAL A 280 2.62 24.78 -21.76
CA VAL A 280 3.14 25.22 -23.05
C VAL A 280 3.67 24.01 -23.81
N THR A 281 3.18 23.79 -25.03
CA THR A 281 3.55 22.65 -25.87
C THR A 281 4.20 23.14 -27.16
N LEU A 282 5.44 22.70 -27.41
CA LEU A 282 6.18 22.98 -28.64
C LEU A 282 5.69 22.09 -29.78
N SER A 283 5.72 22.64 -30.99
CA SER A 283 5.34 21.95 -32.24
C SER A 283 6.00 22.58 -33.45
N ASN A 284 5.98 21.88 -34.61
CA ASN A 284 6.41 22.37 -35.91
C ASN A 284 7.78 23.07 -35.87
N PRO A 285 8.87 22.44 -35.40
CA PRO A 285 10.18 23.07 -35.46
C PRO A 285 10.66 23.20 -36.89
N SER A 286 11.41 24.27 -37.17
CA SER A 286 12.13 24.49 -38.43
C SER A 286 13.63 24.43 -38.12
N ASN A 287 14.42 23.73 -38.95
CA ASN A 287 15.87 23.52 -38.81
C ASN A 287 16.27 22.81 -37.48
N ALA A 288 15.38 22.01 -36.95
CA ALA A 288 15.59 21.18 -35.78
C ALA A 288 14.59 20.06 -35.77
N THR A 289 14.83 19.04 -34.95
CA THR A 289 13.84 18.04 -34.62
C THR A 289 13.19 18.38 -33.28
N LEU A 290 11.94 18.01 -33.10
CA LEU A 290 11.24 18.22 -31.85
C LEU A 290 11.66 17.13 -30.86
N GLY A 291 12.10 17.53 -29.69
CA GLY A 291 12.49 16.60 -28.66
C GLY A 291 11.31 16.02 -27.88
N THR A 292 11.65 15.28 -26.85
CA THR A 292 10.67 14.63 -25.97
C THR A 292 10.11 15.60 -24.92
N ASP A 293 10.94 16.54 -24.48
CA ASP A 293 10.60 17.54 -23.48
C ASP A 293 9.90 18.77 -24.07
N LYS A 294 9.00 18.48 -25.02
CA LYS A 294 8.23 19.47 -25.76
C LYS A 294 7.06 20.08 -24.99
N VAL A 295 6.85 19.66 -23.76
CA VAL A 295 5.78 20.17 -22.89
C VAL A 295 6.40 20.70 -21.61
N HIS A 296 6.14 21.97 -21.31
CA HIS A 296 6.48 22.57 -20.03
C HIS A 296 5.21 22.90 -19.28
N THR A 297 5.12 22.40 -18.05
CA THR A 297 4.05 22.74 -17.13
C THR A 297 4.56 23.74 -16.10
N TYR A 298 4.08 24.97 -16.18
CA TYR A 298 4.27 25.93 -15.11
C TYR A 298 3.09 25.87 -14.15
N THR A 299 3.38 25.67 -12.87
CA THR A 299 2.36 25.66 -11.83
C THR A 299 2.35 27.02 -11.12
N ILE A 300 1.26 27.73 -11.22
CA ILE A 300 0.96 28.89 -10.39
C ILE A 300 0.55 28.34 -9.06
N THR A 301 1.33 28.62 -8.02
CA THR A 301 1.03 28.16 -6.67
C THR A 301 0.33 29.27 -5.91
N ASP A 302 -0.81 28.90 -5.39
CA ASP A 302 -1.57 29.72 -4.44
C ASP A 302 -0.70 30.07 -3.24
N ASN A 303 -0.70 31.32 -2.83
CA ASN A 303 0.01 31.83 -1.66
C ASN A 303 -0.92 32.36 -0.57
N ASP A 304 -2.22 32.21 -0.76
CA ASP A 304 -3.20 32.62 0.20
C ASP A 304 -3.40 31.58 1.30
N ASN A 305 -3.80 32.08 2.46
CA ASN A 305 -3.97 31.21 3.60
C ASN A 305 -5.33 30.51 3.54
N PRO A 306 -5.36 29.19 3.80
CA PRO A 306 -6.63 28.49 3.94
C PRO A 306 -7.53 29.15 4.99
N PRO A 307 -8.83 29.28 4.74
CA PRO A 307 -9.76 29.87 5.70
C PRO A 307 -9.80 29.07 7.01
N VAL A 308 -10.24 29.72 8.07
CA VAL A 308 -10.51 29.06 9.35
C VAL A 308 -11.93 28.52 9.32
N VAL A 309 -12.14 27.27 9.77
CA VAL A 309 -13.44 26.63 9.88
C VAL A 309 -13.83 26.50 11.35
N ASP A 310 -14.99 27.05 11.70
CA ASP A 310 -15.53 27.10 13.06
C ASP A 310 -17.05 26.91 13.08
N PHE A 311 -17.60 26.56 14.24
CA PHE A 311 -19.02 26.73 14.44
C PHE A 311 -19.35 28.23 14.61
N ASN A 312 -20.45 28.66 14.02
CA ASN A 312 -20.98 30.02 14.18
C ASN A 312 -21.29 30.35 15.65
N ILE A 313 -21.73 29.38 16.41
CA ILE A 313 -21.97 29.42 17.85
C ILE A 313 -21.55 28.09 18.48
N ILE A 314 -21.05 28.13 19.70
CA ILE A 314 -20.52 26.94 20.40
C ILE A 314 -21.57 26.19 21.22
N SER A 315 -22.78 26.76 21.39
CA SER A 315 -23.86 26.10 22.11
C SER A 315 -25.24 26.58 21.65
N SER A 316 -26.19 25.67 21.74
CA SER A 316 -27.62 25.96 21.51
C SER A 316 -28.47 24.91 22.22
N SER A 317 -29.78 25.19 22.35
CA SER A 317 -30.73 24.25 22.95
C SER A 317 -32.05 24.26 22.18
N GLY A 318 -32.86 23.25 22.40
CA GLY A 318 -34.21 23.15 21.91
C GLY A 318 -34.96 22.04 22.64
N ALA A 319 -36.30 22.18 22.76
CA ALA A 319 -37.11 21.09 23.28
C ALA A 319 -37.10 19.89 22.32
N GLU A 320 -37.26 18.67 22.84
CA GLU A 320 -37.32 17.46 22.03
C GLU A 320 -38.46 17.48 21.00
N SER A 321 -39.51 18.30 21.21
CA SER A 321 -40.58 18.56 20.25
C SER A 321 -40.10 19.26 18.95
N VAL A 322 -38.83 19.70 18.88
CA VAL A 322 -38.24 20.28 17.68
C VAL A 322 -37.66 19.16 16.83
N ALA A 323 -38.22 18.89 15.67
CA ALA A 323 -37.87 17.73 14.83
C ALA A 323 -36.42 17.70 14.33
N SER A 324 -35.74 18.86 14.26
CA SER A 324 -34.34 18.92 13.80
C SER A 324 -33.67 20.25 14.20
N LYS A 325 -32.33 20.22 14.23
CA LYS A 325 -31.50 21.42 14.46
C LYS A 325 -30.36 21.45 13.47
N ALA A 326 -30.24 22.57 12.76
CA ALA A 326 -29.05 22.84 11.95
C ALA A 326 -27.99 23.56 12.80
N LEU A 327 -26.78 23.06 12.80
CA LEU A 327 -25.59 23.66 13.38
C LEU A 327 -24.81 24.29 12.23
N MET A 328 -24.66 25.60 12.25
CA MET A 328 -23.95 26.33 11.21
C MET A 328 -22.45 26.27 11.45
N VAL A 329 -21.72 25.95 10.39
CA VAL A 329 -20.27 25.93 10.33
C VAL A 329 -19.85 26.96 9.30
N ASP A 330 -19.07 27.94 9.72
CA ASP A 330 -18.66 29.09 8.92
C ASP A 330 -17.16 28.98 8.54
N LEU A 331 -16.81 29.61 7.44
CA LEU A 331 -15.43 29.87 7.05
C LEU A 331 -15.12 31.36 7.31
N SER A 332 -13.90 31.64 7.74
CA SER A 332 -13.42 33.03 7.95
C SER A 332 -13.38 33.86 6.67
N ALA A 333 -13.23 33.19 5.51
CA ALA A 333 -13.28 33.76 4.18
C ALA A 333 -13.81 32.70 3.19
N THR A 334 -14.27 33.14 2.02
CA THR A 334 -14.56 32.21 0.90
C THR A 334 -13.28 31.54 0.44
N SER A 335 -13.39 30.30 -0.04
CA SER A 335 -12.28 29.57 -0.65
C SER A 335 -12.66 29.17 -2.07
N GLY A 336 -11.72 29.19 -2.99
CA GLY A 336 -11.84 28.63 -4.34
C GLY A 336 -11.87 27.11 -4.35
N LYS A 337 -11.56 26.47 -3.20
CA LYS A 337 -11.58 25.00 -3.00
C LYS A 337 -12.83 24.55 -2.25
N ASN A 338 -13.25 23.33 -2.48
CA ASN A 338 -14.15 22.67 -1.55
C ASN A 338 -13.43 22.48 -0.21
N VAL A 339 -13.98 23.02 0.85
CA VAL A 339 -13.51 22.79 2.21
C VAL A 339 -14.28 21.60 2.80
N SER A 340 -13.58 20.64 3.34
CA SER A 340 -14.21 19.55 4.08
C SER A 340 -13.70 19.51 5.52
N VAL A 341 -14.58 19.18 6.45
CA VAL A 341 -14.23 19.00 7.86
C VAL A 341 -14.94 17.78 8.40
N ASN A 342 -14.21 16.90 9.05
CA ASN A 342 -14.79 15.75 9.72
C ASN A 342 -15.46 16.20 11.02
N TYR A 343 -16.54 15.54 11.38
CA TYR A 343 -17.16 15.75 12.68
C TYR A 343 -17.43 14.42 13.37
N ALA A 344 -17.22 14.44 14.68
CA ALA A 344 -17.55 13.35 15.59
C ALA A 344 -18.68 13.79 16.51
N VAL A 345 -19.58 12.86 16.77
CA VAL A 345 -20.79 13.08 17.59
C VAL A 345 -20.64 12.28 18.87
N THR A 346 -20.79 12.97 20.01
CA THR A 346 -20.78 12.41 21.36
C THR A 346 -21.87 13.08 22.18
N GLY A 347 -21.93 12.83 23.46
CA GLY A 347 -22.90 13.48 24.36
C GLY A 347 -23.59 12.45 25.25
N THR A 348 -24.63 12.91 25.95
CA THR A 348 -25.47 12.04 26.79
C THR A 348 -26.64 11.46 26.03
N ALA A 349 -27.15 12.18 25.03
CA ALA A 349 -28.22 11.71 24.16
C ALA A 349 -27.77 10.51 23.31
N THR A 350 -28.64 9.56 23.11
CA THR A 350 -28.40 8.31 22.36
C THR A 350 -28.78 8.48 20.89
N GLY A 351 -27.77 8.40 20.02
CA GLY A 351 -27.98 8.51 18.58
C GLY A 351 -28.68 7.29 17.97
N SER A 352 -28.62 7.21 16.64
CA SER A 352 -29.21 6.11 15.83
C SER A 352 -30.74 6.03 15.87
N GLY A 353 -31.40 7.14 16.18
CA GLY A 353 -32.86 7.25 16.16
C GLY A 353 -33.54 6.91 17.49
N THR A 354 -32.78 6.78 18.58
CA THR A 354 -33.36 6.74 19.94
C THR A 354 -33.82 8.15 20.31
N ASP A 355 -32.87 9.07 20.49
CA ASP A 355 -33.18 10.47 20.84
C ASP A 355 -32.99 11.40 19.65
N TYR A 356 -32.10 11.06 18.72
CA TYR A 356 -31.85 11.80 17.49
C TYR A 356 -31.17 10.94 16.42
N THR A 357 -31.06 11.48 15.21
CA THR A 357 -30.29 10.89 14.13
C THR A 357 -29.19 11.84 13.67
N LEU A 358 -27.97 11.53 14.01
CA LEU A 358 -26.74 12.11 13.45
C LEU A 358 -25.58 11.17 13.77
N ALA A 359 -24.93 10.64 12.72
CA ALA A 359 -23.70 9.85 12.86
C ALA A 359 -22.48 10.73 12.65
N ASN A 360 -21.30 10.23 13.01
CA ASN A 360 -20.02 10.82 12.60
C ASN A 360 -19.99 10.97 11.08
N GLY A 361 -19.39 12.02 10.58
CA GLY A 361 -19.40 12.28 9.16
C GLY A 361 -18.40 13.35 8.73
N THR A 362 -18.60 13.82 7.52
CA THR A 362 -17.82 14.89 6.92
C THR A 362 -18.78 15.94 6.36
N LEU A 363 -18.60 17.17 6.75
CA LEU A 363 -19.26 18.32 6.13
C LEU A 363 -18.37 18.82 4.99
N THR A 364 -18.97 19.08 3.84
CA THR A 364 -18.30 19.74 2.71
C THR A 364 -18.97 21.08 2.44
N ILE A 365 -18.18 22.14 2.46
CA ILE A 365 -18.56 23.49 2.05
C ILE A 365 -18.01 23.68 0.65
N SER A 366 -18.87 23.92 -0.31
CA SER A 366 -18.48 24.03 -1.72
C SER A 366 -17.64 25.28 -1.98
N ALA A 367 -16.75 25.19 -2.96
CA ALA A 367 -16.00 26.36 -3.47
C ALA A 367 -16.94 27.55 -3.72
N GLY A 368 -16.51 28.75 -3.34
CA GLY A 368 -17.29 29.98 -3.42
C GLY A 368 -18.35 30.16 -2.32
N SER A 369 -18.53 29.17 -1.43
CA SER A 369 -19.39 29.29 -0.24
C SER A 369 -18.55 29.58 1.00
N ASN A 370 -19.12 30.29 1.94
CA ASN A 370 -18.47 30.61 3.23
C ASN A 370 -19.14 29.91 4.43
N ALA A 371 -20.13 29.06 4.21
CA ALA A 371 -20.81 28.35 5.28
C ALA A 371 -21.42 27.02 4.83
N GLY A 372 -21.59 26.12 5.79
CA GLY A 372 -22.32 24.86 5.66
C GLY A 372 -23.08 24.55 6.94
N SER A 373 -23.84 23.44 6.96
CA SER A 373 -24.57 23.03 8.16
C SER A 373 -24.51 21.54 8.42
N ILE A 374 -24.40 21.17 9.69
CA ILE A 374 -24.56 19.80 10.18
C ILE A 374 -25.95 19.74 10.81
N ILE A 375 -26.74 18.75 10.42
CA ILE A 375 -28.14 18.66 10.85
C ILE A 375 -28.29 17.51 11.85
N ILE A 376 -28.65 17.85 13.07
CA ILE A 376 -29.21 16.90 14.03
C ILE A 376 -30.66 16.68 13.60
N ALA A 377 -30.94 15.49 13.07
CA ALA A 377 -32.25 15.19 12.49
C ALA A 377 -33.03 14.22 13.38
N SER A 378 -34.33 14.16 13.15
CA SER A 378 -35.23 13.21 13.83
C SER A 378 -35.03 13.22 15.34
N ILE A 379 -35.02 14.41 15.93
CA ILE A 379 -35.09 14.54 17.37
C ILE A 379 -36.42 13.94 17.80
N VAL A 380 -36.35 12.98 18.73
CA VAL A 380 -37.50 12.20 19.15
C VAL A 380 -38.17 12.90 20.32
N ASN A 381 -39.46 13.14 20.21
CA ASN A 381 -40.33 13.58 21.27
C ASN A 381 -41.18 12.39 21.69
N ASP A 382 -40.98 11.91 22.87
CA ASP A 382 -41.81 10.84 23.41
C ASP A 382 -42.69 11.31 24.59
N ALA A 383 -42.90 10.56 25.61
CA ALA A 383 -43.70 10.92 26.78
C ALA A 383 -43.01 10.47 28.06
N LEU A 384 -41.71 10.30 28.01
CA LEU A 384 -40.87 9.89 29.13
C LEU A 384 -40.29 11.13 29.76
N ASN A 385 -40.51 11.35 31.04
CA ASN A 385 -39.79 12.38 31.78
C ASN A 385 -38.30 12.01 31.89
N GLU A 386 -37.44 12.76 31.25
CA GLU A 386 -36.02 12.49 31.11
C GLU A 386 -35.16 13.64 31.65
N ALA A 387 -33.88 13.39 31.77
CA ALA A 387 -32.93 14.48 32.02
C ALA A 387 -32.63 15.19 30.70
N ASN A 388 -32.39 16.50 30.74
CA ASN A 388 -31.86 17.20 29.57
C ASN A 388 -30.59 16.50 29.09
N GLU A 389 -30.53 16.23 27.81
CA GLU A 389 -29.45 15.50 27.18
C GLU A 389 -28.64 16.35 26.23
N THR A 390 -27.45 15.92 25.89
CA THR A 390 -26.54 16.69 25.03
C THR A 390 -26.15 15.91 23.80
N VAL A 391 -26.11 16.62 22.69
CA VAL A 391 -25.43 16.20 21.47
C VAL A 391 -24.23 17.10 21.27
N ILE A 392 -23.04 16.56 21.38
CA ILE A 392 -21.80 17.30 21.25
C ILE A 392 -21.18 16.96 19.91
N VAL A 393 -21.03 17.94 19.05
CA VAL A 393 -20.42 17.80 17.73
C VAL A 393 -19.06 18.48 17.76
N THR A 394 -18.02 17.72 17.46
CA THR A 394 -16.63 18.18 17.43
C THR A 394 -16.07 18.13 16.02
N LEU A 395 -15.67 19.25 15.48
CA LEU A 395 -14.98 19.35 14.20
C LEU A 395 -13.52 18.90 14.33
N SER A 396 -13.00 18.28 13.28
CA SER A 396 -11.61 17.81 13.25
C SER A 396 -11.11 17.62 11.83
N SER A 397 -9.78 17.57 11.67
CA SER A 397 -9.11 17.21 10.42
C SER A 397 -9.70 17.94 9.20
N PRO A 398 -9.75 19.26 9.19
CA PRO A 398 -10.20 19.99 8.02
C PRO A 398 -9.25 19.76 6.84
N SER A 399 -9.79 19.81 5.63
CA SER A 399 -9.04 19.84 4.39
C SER A 399 -9.35 21.15 3.68
N ASN A 400 -8.32 21.80 3.16
CA ASN A 400 -8.39 23.14 2.56
C ASN A 400 -8.90 24.23 3.52
N ALA A 401 -8.68 24.04 4.80
CA ALA A 401 -8.97 25.00 5.85
C ALA A 401 -8.11 24.70 7.08
N THR A 402 -8.01 25.64 7.99
CA THR A 402 -7.44 25.45 9.33
C THR A 402 -8.58 25.35 10.34
N LEU A 403 -8.40 24.50 11.34
CA LEU A 403 -9.39 24.38 12.41
C LEU A 403 -9.29 25.57 13.36
N GLY A 404 -10.39 26.23 13.63
CA GLY A 404 -10.43 27.33 14.58
C GLY A 404 -10.63 26.88 16.02
N SER A 405 -10.85 27.86 16.89
CA SER A 405 -11.05 27.65 18.34
C SER A 405 -12.45 27.14 18.68
N ASP A 406 -13.44 27.52 17.89
CA ASP A 406 -14.85 27.22 18.13
C ASP A 406 -15.27 25.92 17.43
N ASN A 407 -14.46 24.91 17.62
CA ASN A 407 -14.58 23.61 16.92
C ASN A 407 -15.49 22.61 17.65
N VAL A 408 -16.12 22.98 18.74
CA VAL A 408 -17.05 22.14 19.48
C VAL A 408 -18.37 22.87 19.66
N HIS A 409 -19.46 22.23 19.26
CA HIS A 409 -20.81 22.71 19.53
C HIS A 409 -21.55 21.74 20.45
N THR A 410 -22.16 22.27 21.51
CA THR A 410 -23.04 21.49 22.38
C THR A 410 -24.48 21.90 22.14
N TYR A 411 -25.27 20.96 21.63
CA TYR A 411 -26.72 21.12 21.55
C TYR A 411 -27.36 20.39 22.72
N THR A 412 -28.22 21.08 23.48
CA THR A 412 -28.97 20.48 24.59
C THR A 412 -30.40 20.20 24.13
N ILE A 413 -30.79 18.95 24.14
CA ILE A 413 -32.19 18.51 24.01
C ILE A 413 -32.81 18.68 25.40
N THR A 414 -33.81 19.51 25.47
CA THR A 414 -34.52 19.74 26.75
C THR A 414 -35.79 18.92 26.78
N ASP A 415 -35.94 18.17 27.85
CA ASP A 415 -37.15 17.42 28.16
C ASP A 415 -38.34 18.37 28.32
N ASN A 416 -39.46 18.04 27.73
CA ASN A 416 -40.70 18.81 27.84
C ASN A 416 -41.86 18.01 28.49
N ASP A 417 -41.56 16.84 29.03
CA ASP A 417 -42.55 15.98 29.66
C ASP A 417 -42.66 16.18 31.16
N ASN A 418 -43.79 15.90 31.68
CA ASN A 418 -44.06 16.07 33.11
C ASN A 418 -43.54 14.82 33.88
N PRO A 419 -42.99 15.01 35.07
CA PRO A 419 -42.66 13.91 35.96
C PRO A 419 -43.88 13.03 36.26
N PRO A 420 -43.76 11.70 36.26
CA PRO A 420 -44.86 10.80 36.60
C PRO A 420 -45.32 11.00 38.03
N VAL A 421 -46.55 10.59 38.30
CA VAL A 421 -47.11 10.56 39.66
C VAL A 421 -46.77 9.21 40.28
N VAL A 422 -46.26 9.20 41.52
CA VAL A 422 -45.97 7.99 42.31
C VAL A 422 -47.01 7.77 43.40
N ASP A 423 -47.66 6.63 43.39
CA ASP A 423 -48.74 6.22 44.30
C ASP A 423 -48.65 4.74 44.68
N PHE A 424 -49.24 4.36 45.79
CA PHE A 424 -49.54 2.94 46.00
C PHE A 424 -50.65 2.45 45.01
N ASN A 425 -50.48 1.25 44.51
CA ASN A 425 -51.50 0.56 43.70
C ASN A 425 -52.83 0.38 44.43
N ALA A 426 -52.76 0.26 45.73
CA ALA A 426 -53.90 0.16 46.64
C ALA A 426 -53.60 0.89 47.95
N THR A 427 -54.58 1.51 48.54
CA THR A 427 -54.39 2.21 49.85
C THR A 427 -54.53 1.31 51.06
N SER A 428 -54.95 0.07 50.85
CA SER A 428 -55.02 -0.92 51.95
C SER A 428 -54.97 -2.37 51.40
N SER A 429 -54.45 -3.27 52.25
CA SER A 429 -54.47 -4.71 52.07
C SER A 429 -54.41 -5.41 53.42
N SER A 430 -54.62 -6.69 53.45
CA SER A 430 -54.55 -7.51 54.68
C SER A 430 -54.05 -8.92 54.38
N GLY A 431 -53.51 -9.57 55.39
CA GLY A 431 -53.11 -10.95 55.34
C GLY A 431 -53.02 -11.53 56.76
N ALA A 432 -53.20 -12.84 56.88
CA ALA A 432 -53.00 -13.51 58.14
C ALA A 432 -51.51 -13.50 58.55
N GLU A 433 -51.20 -13.48 59.82
CA GLU A 433 -49.81 -13.53 60.29
C GLU A 433 -49.04 -14.76 59.87
N SER A 434 -49.76 -15.85 59.50
CA SER A 434 -49.15 -17.04 58.91
C SER A 434 -48.52 -16.82 57.49
N VAL A 435 -48.68 -15.62 56.93
CA VAL A 435 -47.98 -15.23 55.69
C VAL A 435 -46.65 -14.57 56.05
N SER A 436 -45.55 -15.17 55.68
CA SER A 436 -44.20 -14.74 56.06
C SER A 436 -43.74 -13.40 55.46
N SER A 437 -44.41 -12.91 54.40
CA SER A 437 -44.10 -11.64 53.76
C SER A 437 -45.24 -11.19 52.83
N THR A 438 -45.30 -9.92 52.56
CA THR A 438 -46.20 -9.34 51.55
C THR A 438 -45.54 -8.16 50.85
N ASP A 439 -45.88 -8.02 49.59
CA ASP A 439 -45.37 -6.94 48.75
C ASP A 439 -46.42 -5.84 48.59
N LEU A 440 -46.05 -4.62 48.86
CA LEU A 440 -46.82 -3.43 48.57
C LEU A 440 -46.34 -2.85 47.26
N THR A 441 -47.20 -2.82 46.24
CA THR A 441 -46.87 -2.31 44.92
C THR A 441 -47.01 -0.76 44.95
N VAL A 442 -45.98 -0.11 44.49
CA VAL A 442 -45.93 1.34 44.24
C VAL A 442 -45.88 1.55 42.73
N ASP A 443 -46.86 2.24 42.17
CA ASP A 443 -47.00 2.48 40.74
C ASP A 443 -46.59 3.88 40.34
N LEU A 444 -46.12 4.03 39.11
CA LEU A 444 -45.98 5.33 38.44
C LEU A 444 -47.08 5.50 37.40
N SER A 445 -47.62 6.71 37.28
CA SER A 445 -48.65 7.06 36.30
C SER A 445 -48.18 6.86 34.84
N ALA A 446 -46.88 6.92 34.59
CA ALA A 446 -46.20 6.66 33.35
C ALA A 446 -44.77 6.16 33.63
N ALA A 447 -44.13 5.49 32.66
CA ALA A 447 -42.70 5.23 32.77
C ALA A 447 -41.89 6.53 32.80
N SER A 448 -40.74 6.51 33.47
CA SER A 448 -39.78 7.61 33.43
C SER A 448 -38.45 7.12 32.82
N GLY A 449 -37.79 7.92 32.03
CA GLY A 449 -36.44 7.67 31.52
C GLY A 449 -35.37 7.74 32.61
N GLN A 450 -35.76 8.27 33.80
CA GLN A 450 -34.87 8.34 34.97
C GLN A 450 -35.31 7.37 36.06
N ASN A 451 -34.36 7.00 36.93
CA ASN A 451 -34.74 6.30 38.16
C ASN A 451 -35.58 7.20 39.01
N VAL A 452 -36.76 6.74 39.39
CA VAL A 452 -37.61 7.41 40.38
C VAL A 452 -37.28 6.86 41.75
N THR A 453 -37.01 7.74 42.70
CA THR A 453 -36.86 7.35 44.12
C THR A 453 -37.95 7.98 44.97
N VAL A 454 -38.48 7.24 45.92
CA VAL A 454 -39.43 7.75 46.87
C VAL A 454 -39.08 7.22 48.27
N ASP A 455 -38.99 8.13 49.23
CA ASP A 455 -38.78 7.74 50.62
C ASP A 455 -40.09 7.18 51.21
N TYR A 456 -39.97 6.20 52.06
CA TYR A 456 -41.11 5.72 52.83
C TYR A 456 -40.81 5.64 54.31
N ALA A 457 -41.79 6.00 55.08
CA ALA A 457 -41.80 5.88 56.55
C ALA A 457 -42.82 4.84 56.98
N VAL A 458 -42.43 4.05 57.97
CA VAL A 458 -43.21 2.93 58.48
C VAL A 458 -43.68 3.28 59.91
N THR A 459 -45.00 3.18 60.10
CA THR A 459 -45.68 3.42 61.36
C THR A 459 -46.78 2.34 61.52
N GLY A 460 -47.63 2.45 62.54
CA GLY A 460 -48.74 1.54 62.73
C GLY A 460 -48.83 1.04 64.18
N THR A 461 -49.70 0.06 64.39
CA THR A 461 -49.88 -0.59 65.69
C THR A 461 -48.96 -1.79 65.89
N ALA A 462 -48.65 -2.48 64.76
CA ALA A 462 -47.67 -3.58 64.75
C ALA A 462 -46.27 -3.09 65.10
N THR A 463 -45.51 -3.91 65.84
CA THR A 463 -44.18 -3.61 66.33
C THR A 463 -43.12 -4.15 65.36
N GLY A 464 -42.37 -3.22 64.70
CA GLY A 464 -41.31 -3.61 63.76
C GLY A 464 -40.10 -4.25 64.43
N SER A 465 -39.02 -4.35 63.65
CA SER A 465 -37.70 -4.87 64.08
C SER A 465 -37.70 -6.37 64.41
N GLY A 466 -38.66 -7.14 63.81
CA GLY A 466 -38.74 -8.59 63.94
C GLY A 466 -39.55 -9.06 65.13
N THR A 467 -40.36 -8.19 65.79
CA THR A 467 -41.38 -8.58 66.74
C THR A 467 -42.60 -9.10 65.95
N ASP A 468 -43.30 -8.27 65.22
CA ASP A 468 -44.44 -8.67 64.40
C ASP A 468 -44.11 -8.69 62.93
N TYR A 469 -43.11 -7.86 62.49
CA TYR A 469 -42.64 -7.82 61.10
C TYR A 469 -41.25 -7.19 61.00
N THR A 470 -40.67 -7.30 59.81
CA THR A 470 -39.39 -6.67 59.48
C THR A 470 -39.55 -5.72 58.29
N LEU A 471 -39.70 -4.46 58.53
CA LEU A 471 -39.60 -3.35 57.56
C LEU A 471 -39.18 -2.10 58.30
N ALA A 472 -38.08 -1.47 57.90
CA ALA A 472 -37.64 -0.17 58.41
C ALA A 472 -38.00 0.95 57.40
N ASN A 473 -37.92 2.19 57.84
CA ASN A 473 -37.96 3.34 56.91
C ASN A 473 -36.87 3.16 55.86
N GLY A 474 -37.16 3.56 54.65
CA GLY A 474 -36.22 3.38 53.54
C GLY A 474 -36.56 4.26 52.33
N THR A 475 -35.88 3.95 51.24
CA THR A 475 -36.11 4.56 49.94
C THR A 475 -36.37 3.47 48.94
N LEU A 476 -37.49 3.52 48.25
CA LEU A 476 -37.77 2.68 47.08
C LEU A 476 -37.19 3.33 45.83
N THR A 477 -36.50 2.53 45.04
CA THR A 477 -36.04 2.94 43.71
C THR A 477 -36.80 2.17 42.67
N ILE A 478 -37.50 2.87 41.79
CA ILE A 478 -38.14 2.33 40.58
C ILE A 478 -37.19 2.67 39.45
N SER A 479 -36.66 1.63 38.79
CA SER A 479 -35.66 1.81 37.72
C SER A 479 -36.25 2.50 36.51
N ALA A 480 -35.41 3.22 35.77
CA ALA A 480 -35.79 3.81 34.49
C ALA A 480 -36.50 2.80 33.58
N GLY A 481 -37.59 3.19 32.93
CA GLY A 481 -38.44 2.37 32.10
C GLY A 481 -39.42 1.47 32.84
N ALA A 482 -39.30 1.30 34.15
CA ALA A 482 -40.27 0.57 34.95
C ALA A 482 -41.45 1.48 35.36
N THR A 483 -42.62 0.90 35.48
CA THR A 483 -43.85 1.58 35.91
C THR A 483 -44.25 1.22 37.32
N SER A 484 -43.53 0.36 38.00
CA SER A 484 -43.81 0.00 39.40
C SER A 484 -42.59 -0.54 40.12
N GLY A 485 -42.64 -0.50 41.44
CA GLY A 485 -41.69 -1.11 42.34
C GLY A 485 -42.43 -1.72 43.53
N THR A 486 -41.72 -2.45 44.39
CA THR A 486 -42.34 -3.10 45.59
C THR A 486 -41.60 -2.73 46.88
N ILE A 487 -42.40 -2.51 47.89
CA ILE A 487 -41.91 -2.43 49.29
C ILE A 487 -42.37 -3.72 49.96
N THR A 488 -41.45 -4.53 50.43
CA THR A 488 -41.78 -5.84 51.05
C THR A 488 -41.83 -5.71 52.55
N ILE A 489 -42.99 -5.98 53.12
CA ILE A 489 -43.13 -6.24 54.56
C ILE A 489 -42.71 -7.70 54.74
N ALA A 490 -41.50 -7.91 55.30
CA ALA A 490 -40.94 -9.27 55.46
C ALA A 490 -40.96 -9.69 56.93
N GLY A 491 -40.73 -10.98 57.14
CA GLY A 491 -40.60 -11.53 58.48
C GLY A 491 -41.85 -11.25 59.33
N ILE A 492 -43.01 -11.37 58.74
CA ILE A 492 -44.29 -11.37 59.49
C ILE A 492 -44.25 -12.62 60.38
N VAL A 493 -44.48 -12.42 61.67
CA VAL A 493 -44.33 -13.45 62.69
C VAL A 493 -45.68 -14.07 62.95
N ASP A 494 -45.74 -15.41 62.85
CA ASP A 494 -46.87 -16.26 63.20
C ASP A 494 -46.57 -16.88 64.53
N ASP A 495 -47.26 -16.49 65.59
CA ASP A 495 -47.06 -17.08 66.90
C ASP A 495 -48.30 -17.89 67.38
N SER A 496 -48.67 -17.93 68.56
CA SER A 496 -49.85 -18.71 69.02
C SER A 496 -50.62 -17.91 70.09
N LEU A 497 -50.48 -16.62 70.02
CA LEU A 497 -51.16 -15.69 70.92
C LEU A 497 -52.38 -15.09 70.22
N ASP A 498 -53.55 -15.20 70.84
CA ASP A 498 -54.74 -14.49 70.38
C ASP A 498 -54.58 -12.96 70.59
N GLU A 499 -54.39 -12.27 69.50
CA GLU A 499 -54.05 -10.84 69.50
C GLU A 499 -55.07 -10.02 68.65
N PRO A 500 -55.18 -8.73 68.92
CA PRO A 500 -55.97 -7.88 68.03
C PRO A 500 -55.28 -7.66 66.70
N ASN A 501 -56.04 -7.61 65.58
CA ASN A 501 -55.45 -7.25 64.28
C ASN A 501 -54.61 -5.97 64.41
N GLU A 502 -53.44 -6.01 63.83
CA GLU A 502 -52.45 -4.95 63.86
C GLU A 502 -52.25 -4.32 62.51
N THR A 503 -51.69 -3.12 62.47
CA THR A 503 -51.46 -2.39 61.24
C THR A 503 -50.00 -2.03 61.04
N VAL A 504 -49.53 -2.16 59.80
CA VAL A 504 -48.32 -1.57 59.28
C VAL A 504 -48.73 -0.48 58.29
N ILE A 505 -48.42 0.76 58.61
CA ILE A 505 -48.77 1.92 57.76
C ILE A 505 -47.51 2.39 57.09
N VAL A 506 -47.47 2.33 55.76
CA VAL A 506 -46.36 2.81 54.97
C VAL A 506 -46.79 4.12 54.27
N THR A 507 -46.01 5.19 54.47
CA THR A 507 -46.27 6.52 53.91
C THR A 507 -45.15 6.92 52.97
N LEU A 508 -45.44 7.16 51.70
CA LEU A 508 -44.51 7.67 50.70
C LEU A 508 -44.28 9.20 50.89
N SER A 509 -43.07 9.64 50.66
CA SER A 509 -42.68 11.07 50.78
C SER A 509 -41.46 11.40 49.92
N SER A 510 -41.20 12.68 49.71
CA SER A 510 -39.96 13.15 49.04
C SER A 510 -39.63 12.46 47.74
N PRO A 511 -40.52 12.30 46.77
CA PRO A 511 -40.21 11.69 45.49
C PRO A 511 -39.15 12.53 44.76
N ASN A 512 -38.25 11.85 44.05
CA ASN A 512 -37.33 12.48 43.12
C ASN A 512 -37.60 11.91 41.72
N ASN A 513 -37.61 12.77 40.70
CA ASN A 513 -38.02 12.49 39.32
C ASN A 513 -39.50 12.00 39.20
N ALA A 514 -40.32 12.34 40.15
CA ALA A 514 -41.75 12.09 40.18
C ALA A 514 -42.46 13.14 41.06
N THR A 515 -43.76 13.21 40.94
CA THR A 515 -44.60 13.97 41.87
C THR A 515 -45.36 12.99 42.74
N LEU A 516 -45.58 13.34 44.02
CA LEU A 516 -46.31 12.51 44.96
C LEU A 516 -47.81 12.59 44.65
N GLY A 517 -48.48 11.47 44.50
CA GLY A 517 -49.93 11.43 44.27
C GLY A 517 -50.74 11.41 45.54
N SER A 518 -52.01 11.15 45.38
CA SER A 518 -53.02 11.16 46.48
C SER A 518 -52.96 9.88 47.30
N ASP A 519 -52.61 8.76 46.68
CA ASP A 519 -52.62 7.43 47.29
C ASP A 519 -51.27 7.08 47.88
N ASN A 520 -50.68 8.04 48.61
CA ASN A 520 -49.35 7.96 49.16
C ASN A 520 -49.26 7.27 50.52
N VAL A 521 -50.38 6.69 51.01
CA VAL A 521 -50.41 5.90 52.27
C VAL A 521 -51.03 4.57 52.00
N HIS A 522 -50.37 3.51 52.43
CA HIS A 522 -50.88 2.15 52.43
C HIS A 522 -50.96 1.61 53.83
N THR A 523 -52.12 1.04 54.18
CA THR A 523 -52.35 0.37 55.45
C THR A 523 -52.42 -1.13 55.23
N TYR A 524 -51.45 -1.88 55.66
CA TYR A 524 -51.49 -3.33 55.70
C TYR A 524 -51.96 -3.78 57.05
N THR A 525 -53.00 -4.65 57.10
CA THR A 525 -53.51 -5.21 58.36
C THR A 525 -53.01 -6.65 58.50
N ILE A 526 -52.24 -6.91 59.53
CA ILE A 526 -51.90 -8.28 59.95
C ILE A 526 -53.11 -8.78 60.73
N THR A 527 -53.72 -9.85 60.24
CA THR A 527 -54.89 -10.42 60.90
C THR A 527 -54.44 -11.63 61.70
N ASP A 528 -54.77 -11.61 62.98
CA ASP A 528 -54.61 -12.71 63.89
C ASP A 528 -55.34 -13.94 63.40
N ASN A 529 -54.73 -15.08 63.50
CA ASN A 529 -55.27 -16.35 63.08
C ASN A 529 -55.34 -17.39 64.22
N ASP A 530 -55.06 -16.95 65.42
CA ASP A 530 -55.08 -17.76 66.62
C ASP A 530 -56.41 -17.71 67.38
N ASN A 531 -56.63 -18.71 68.12
CA ASN A 531 -57.89 -18.80 68.88
C ASN A 531 -57.67 -18.32 70.31
N ALA A 532 -58.68 -17.61 70.78
CA ALA A 532 -58.71 -17.17 72.17
C ALA A 532 -58.47 -18.37 73.12
N PRO A 533 -57.62 -18.17 74.11
CA PRO A 533 -57.31 -19.23 75.08
C PRO A 533 -58.55 -19.71 75.82
N ILE A 534 -58.70 -21.02 75.90
CA ILE A 534 -59.77 -21.64 76.67
C ILE A 534 -59.43 -21.63 78.17
N VAL A 535 -60.28 -20.98 78.97
CA VAL A 535 -60.09 -20.97 80.41
C VAL A 535 -60.94 -22.10 81.01
N ASP A 536 -60.26 -23.12 81.52
CA ASP A 536 -60.91 -24.20 82.20
C ASP A 536 -60.37 -24.37 83.64
N PHE A 537 -61.18 -24.95 84.51
CA PHE A 537 -60.67 -25.30 85.79
C PHE A 537 -59.69 -26.51 85.66
N ASN A 538 -58.53 -26.38 86.25
CA ASN A 538 -57.50 -27.42 86.25
C ASN A 538 -57.97 -28.71 86.85
N THR A 539 -59.00 -28.66 87.66
CA THR A 539 -59.67 -29.86 88.27
C THR A 539 -61.17 -29.54 88.37
N THR A 540 -62.04 -30.46 87.85
CA THR A 540 -63.49 -30.39 87.99
C THR A 540 -64.04 -30.76 89.31
N SER A 541 -63.16 -31.17 90.30
CA SER A 541 -63.50 -31.51 91.65
C SER A 541 -62.36 -31.22 92.61
N SER A 542 -62.58 -30.44 93.65
CA SER A 542 -61.71 -30.36 94.85
C SER A 542 -62.28 -31.25 95.94
N ASN A 543 -61.45 -32.17 96.52
CA ASN A 543 -61.81 -32.88 97.73
C ASN A 543 -61.66 -31.96 98.93
#